data_9d84e1f549b9768ec4b8996743e55fdd
#
_entry.id   9d84e1f549b9768ec4b8996743e55fdd
#
_cell.length_a   1.000
_cell.length_b   1.000
_cell.length_c   1.000
_cell.angle_alpha   90.00
_cell.angle_beta   90.00
_cell.angle_gamma   90.00
#
_symmetry.space_group_name_H-M   'P 1'
#
loop_
_entity.id
_entity.type
_entity.pdbx_description
1 polymer ?
#
loop_
_entity_poly.entity_id
_entity_poly.type
_entity_poly.pdbx_seq_one_letter_code
_entity_poly.pdbx_strand_id
1 'polypeptide(L)'
;MILMLALVLPVLASAQKIGHVNSQEIMTLMPETKRMGEKLDSVQAGYESQLAVYQEEYNKKIAEFQKDAPNLTQGVREFRQQEIADMEQRIQLFYQTIQQDLQAKQMEYMQPIRTALLDAIKKVAESKGCTYVMDQANM
;
A
#
# COMPACT_ATOMS: atom_id res chain seq x y z
N MET A 1 -15.95 -52.09 -57.55
CA MET A 1 -16.77 -51.24 -56.69
C MET A 1 -16.06 -51.15 -55.32
N ILE A 2 -15.27 -50.07 -55.08
CA ILE A 2 -14.51 -49.88 -53.84
C ILE A 2 -15.38 -48.95 -53.01
N LEU A 3 -15.94 -49.44 -51.91
CA LEU A 3 -16.72 -48.67 -50.94
C LEU A 3 -15.75 -47.98 -49.99
N MET A 4 -15.55 -46.64 -50.22
CA MET A 4 -14.74 -45.81 -49.30
C MET A 4 -15.61 -45.50 -48.07
N LEU A 5 -15.32 -46.21 -46.97
CA LEU A 5 -15.89 -45.92 -45.64
C LEU A 5 -15.17 -44.72 -45.03
N ALA A 6 -15.77 -43.52 -45.20
CA ALA A 6 -15.29 -42.29 -44.56
C ALA A 6 -15.51 -42.40 -43.03
N LEU A 7 -14.44 -42.62 -42.28
CA LEU A 7 -14.44 -42.62 -40.84
C LEU A 7 -14.55 -41.15 -40.32
N VAL A 8 -15.78 -40.71 -40.06
CA VAL A 8 -16.07 -39.44 -39.43
C VAL A 8 -15.70 -39.58 -37.95
N LEU A 9 -14.46 -39.18 -37.58
CA LEU A 9 -14.06 -39.01 -36.19
C LEU A 9 -14.82 -37.81 -35.61
N PRO A 10 -15.66 -37.97 -34.57
CA PRO A 10 -16.20 -36.82 -33.86
C PRO A 10 -15.05 -36.10 -33.19
N VAL A 11 -14.67 -34.94 -33.73
CA VAL A 11 -13.80 -34.01 -33.01
C VAL A 11 -14.61 -33.54 -31.81
N LEU A 12 -14.31 -34.09 -30.64
CA LEU A 12 -14.79 -33.58 -29.36
C LEU A 12 -14.18 -32.19 -29.17
N ALA A 13 -14.82 -31.20 -29.76
CA ALA A 13 -14.53 -29.80 -29.46
C ALA A 13 -14.91 -29.56 -27.99
N SER A 14 -13.95 -29.73 -27.11
CA SER A 14 -14.09 -29.30 -25.71
C SER A 14 -14.34 -27.80 -25.75
N ALA A 15 -15.60 -27.39 -25.58
CA ALA A 15 -15.96 -25.99 -25.51
C ALA A 15 -15.16 -25.35 -24.34
N GLN A 16 -14.25 -24.45 -24.69
CA GLN A 16 -13.46 -23.76 -23.70
C GLN A 16 -14.40 -22.93 -22.84
N LYS A 17 -14.47 -23.28 -21.54
CA LYS A 17 -15.32 -22.56 -20.59
C LYS A 17 -14.56 -21.33 -20.08
N ILE A 18 -15.10 -20.14 -20.34
CA ILE A 18 -14.53 -18.88 -19.90
C ILE A 18 -15.31 -18.40 -18.67
N GLY A 19 -14.58 -18.08 -17.59
CA GLY A 19 -15.11 -17.43 -16.40
C GLY A 19 -14.88 -15.92 -16.45
N HIS A 20 -15.68 -15.17 -15.73
CA HIS A 20 -15.51 -13.73 -15.53
C HIS A 20 -15.42 -13.45 -14.03
N VAL A 21 -14.54 -12.55 -13.65
CA VAL A 21 -14.39 -12.05 -12.27
C VAL A 21 -14.21 -10.53 -12.29
N ASN A 22 -14.56 -9.89 -11.20
CA ASN A 22 -14.17 -8.52 -10.92
C ASN A 22 -13.21 -8.56 -9.71
N SER A 23 -11.90 -8.54 -9.99
CA SER A 23 -10.87 -8.65 -8.95
C SER A 23 -10.94 -7.50 -7.94
N GLN A 24 -11.31 -6.31 -8.39
CA GLN A 24 -11.42 -5.14 -7.54
C GLN A 24 -12.58 -5.27 -6.53
N GLU A 25 -13.73 -5.75 -6.99
CA GLU A 25 -14.89 -6.02 -6.14
C GLU A 25 -14.58 -7.12 -5.12
N ILE A 26 -13.93 -8.21 -5.54
CA ILE A 26 -13.52 -9.29 -4.64
C ILE A 26 -12.56 -8.74 -3.57
N MET A 27 -11.54 -7.95 -3.95
CA MET A 27 -10.60 -7.36 -2.99
C MET A 27 -11.29 -6.50 -1.94
N THR A 28 -12.32 -5.73 -2.31
CA THR A 28 -13.05 -4.91 -1.32
C THR A 28 -13.80 -5.74 -0.28
N LEU A 29 -14.20 -6.95 -0.64
CA LEU A 29 -14.92 -7.88 0.23
C LEU A 29 -13.99 -8.76 1.08
N MET A 30 -12.69 -8.80 0.76
CA MET A 30 -11.72 -9.64 1.48
C MET A 30 -11.44 -9.08 2.88
N PRO A 31 -11.51 -9.91 3.93
CA PRO A 31 -11.19 -9.46 5.29
C PRO A 31 -9.74 -9.04 5.46
N GLU A 32 -8.82 -9.55 4.63
CA GLU A 32 -7.41 -9.17 4.58
C GLU A 32 -7.26 -7.70 4.16
N THR A 33 -8.08 -7.20 3.24
CA THR A 33 -8.08 -5.80 2.81
C THR A 33 -8.47 -4.87 3.96
N LYS A 34 -9.48 -5.25 4.73
CA LYS A 34 -9.87 -4.50 5.94
C LYS A 34 -8.75 -4.46 6.96
N ARG A 35 -8.13 -5.62 7.24
CA ARG A 35 -6.98 -5.70 8.18
C ARG A 35 -5.78 -4.89 7.70
N MET A 36 -5.57 -4.81 6.38
CA MET A 36 -4.54 -3.95 5.80
C MET A 36 -4.81 -2.48 6.13
N GLY A 37 -6.06 -2.01 5.94
CA GLY A 37 -6.47 -0.67 6.31
C GLY A 37 -6.17 -0.37 7.78
N GLU A 38 -6.64 -1.23 8.69
CA GLU A 38 -6.41 -1.10 10.14
C GLU A 38 -4.91 -1.04 10.51
N LYS A 39 -4.06 -1.81 9.81
CA LYS A 39 -2.60 -1.76 10.01
C LYS A 39 -2.01 -0.44 9.52
N LEU A 40 -2.42 0.04 8.35
CA LEU A 40 -1.95 1.32 7.82
C LEU A 40 -2.37 2.48 8.71
N ASP A 41 -3.62 2.48 9.19
CA ASP A 41 -4.12 3.48 10.13
C ASP A 41 -3.30 3.49 11.44
N SER A 42 -2.96 2.31 11.96
CA SER A 42 -2.11 2.19 13.15
C SER A 42 -0.69 2.74 12.93
N VAL A 43 -0.11 2.47 11.76
CA VAL A 43 1.22 3.01 11.40
C VAL A 43 1.16 4.53 11.26
N GLN A 44 0.13 5.04 10.59
CA GLN A 44 -0.08 6.48 10.42
C GLN A 44 -0.25 7.18 11.78
N ALA A 45 -1.07 6.64 12.67
CA ALA A 45 -1.26 7.19 14.02
C ALA A 45 0.07 7.22 14.82
N GLY A 46 0.93 6.22 14.64
CA GLY A 46 2.27 6.20 15.21
C GLY A 46 3.13 7.35 14.72
N TYR A 47 3.13 7.62 13.42
CA TYR A 47 3.86 8.75 12.83
C TYR A 47 3.30 10.11 13.26
N GLU A 48 1.98 10.26 13.33
CA GLU A 48 1.33 11.48 13.80
C GLU A 48 1.71 11.79 15.25
N SER A 49 1.73 10.77 16.10
CA SER A 49 2.18 10.91 17.49
C SER A 49 3.64 11.37 17.58
N GLN A 50 4.53 10.79 16.78
CA GLN A 50 5.94 11.16 16.76
C GLN A 50 6.16 12.57 16.20
N LEU A 51 5.41 12.94 15.18
CA LEU A 51 5.43 14.27 14.61
C LEU A 51 4.99 15.34 15.62
N ALA A 52 3.95 15.04 16.40
CA ALA A 52 3.49 15.92 17.48
C ALA A 52 4.59 16.18 18.50
N VAL A 53 5.37 15.15 18.87
CA VAL A 53 6.52 15.32 19.79
C VAL A 53 7.59 16.23 19.18
N TYR A 54 7.94 16.04 17.90
CA TYR A 54 8.91 16.90 17.24
C TYR A 54 8.43 18.35 17.12
N GLN A 55 7.14 18.55 16.85
CA GLN A 55 6.55 19.87 16.77
C GLN A 55 6.53 20.58 18.13
N GLU A 56 6.22 19.86 19.19
CA GLU A 56 6.26 20.39 20.56
C GLU A 56 7.70 20.81 20.95
N GLU A 57 8.70 19.95 20.67
CA GLU A 57 10.11 20.25 20.93
C GLU A 57 10.58 21.48 20.13
N TYR A 58 10.20 21.59 18.87
CA TYR A 58 10.50 22.73 18.01
C TYR A 58 9.91 24.03 18.59
N ASN A 59 8.62 24.01 18.93
CA ASN A 59 7.93 25.16 19.51
C ASN A 59 8.56 25.58 20.86
N LYS A 60 8.96 24.63 21.69
CA LYS A 60 9.64 24.89 22.94
C LYS A 60 10.99 25.58 22.72
N LYS A 61 11.81 25.05 21.78
CA LYS A 61 13.11 25.68 21.43
C LYS A 61 12.94 27.13 20.95
N ILE A 62 11.93 27.40 20.12
CA ILE A 62 11.60 28.77 19.67
C ILE A 62 11.22 29.66 20.85
N ALA A 63 10.31 29.22 21.73
CA ALA A 63 9.87 30.00 22.87
C ALA A 63 11.02 30.31 23.84
N GLU A 64 11.88 29.33 24.13
CA GLU A 64 13.07 29.50 24.94
C GLU A 64 14.05 30.48 24.31
N PHE A 65 14.29 30.36 23.00
CA PHE A 65 15.16 31.28 22.27
C PHE A 65 14.63 32.71 22.31
N GLN A 66 13.35 32.91 22.05
CA GLN A 66 12.72 34.25 22.07
C GLN A 66 12.82 34.90 23.47
N LYS A 67 12.63 34.11 24.52
CA LYS A 67 12.73 34.58 25.90
C LYS A 67 14.17 34.98 26.29
N ASP A 68 15.14 34.15 25.91
CA ASP A 68 16.52 34.28 26.35
C ASP A 68 17.36 35.18 25.44
N ALA A 69 16.93 35.40 24.17
CA ALA A 69 17.70 36.09 23.14
C ALA A 69 18.34 37.44 23.55
N PRO A 70 17.66 38.30 24.35
CA PRO A 70 18.26 39.56 24.78
C PRO A 70 19.54 39.37 25.68
N ASN A 71 19.61 38.25 26.36
CA ASN A 71 20.68 37.97 27.36
C ASN A 71 21.77 37.03 26.81
N LEU A 72 21.62 36.51 25.60
CA LEU A 72 22.57 35.57 25.01
C LEU A 72 23.75 36.30 24.38
N THR A 73 24.94 35.74 24.53
CA THR A 73 26.09 36.14 23.71
C THR A 73 25.84 35.81 22.23
N GLN A 74 26.56 36.49 21.35
CA GLN A 74 26.37 36.27 19.90
C GLN A 74 26.56 34.80 19.49
N GLY A 75 27.63 34.16 19.96
CA GLY A 75 27.92 32.76 19.60
C GLY A 75 26.84 31.79 20.11
N VAL A 76 26.29 32.03 21.34
CA VAL A 76 25.21 31.20 21.87
C VAL A 76 23.90 31.42 21.07
N ARG A 77 23.65 32.65 20.65
CA ARG A 77 22.50 33.00 19.84
C ARG A 77 22.54 32.30 18.48
N GLU A 78 23.69 32.37 17.80
CA GLU A 78 23.89 31.68 16.50
C GLU A 78 23.75 30.15 16.65
N PHE A 79 24.32 29.59 17.71
CA PHE A 79 24.18 28.16 18.00
C PHE A 79 22.71 27.74 18.18
N ARG A 80 21.93 28.48 18.96
CA ARG A 80 20.50 28.20 19.17
C ARG A 80 19.66 28.38 17.93
N GLN A 81 19.98 29.37 17.11
CA GLN A 81 19.33 29.54 15.80
C GLN A 81 19.58 28.35 14.88
N GLN A 82 20.81 27.85 14.88
CA GLN A 82 21.15 26.65 14.10
C GLN A 82 20.42 25.42 14.60
N GLU A 83 20.31 25.20 15.92
CA GLU A 83 19.52 24.08 16.47
C GLU A 83 18.05 24.13 16.05
N ILE A 84 17.44 25.32 15.99
CA ILE A 84 16.05 25.50 15.53
C ILE A 84 15.93 25.17 14.05
N ALA A 85 16.85 25.66 13.21
CA ALA A 85 16.90 25.37 11.79
C ALA A 85 17.10 23.87 11.51
N ASP A 86 17.98 23.22 12.25
CA ASP A 86 18.23 21.78 12.14
C ASP A 86 16.98 20.96 12.51
N MET A 87 16.25 21.41 13.53
CA MET A 87 15.00 20.76 13.93
C MET A 87 13.89 20.91 12.88
N GLU A 88 13.77 22.09 12.28
CA GLU A 88 12.85 22.32 11.17
C GLU A 88 13.17 21.41 9.98
N GLN A 89 14.44 21.32 9.60
CA GLN A 89 14.88 20.41 8.53
C GLN A 89 14.58 18.96 8.87
N ARG A 90 14.80 18.54 10.12
CA ARG A 90 14.47 17.18 10.58
C ARG A 90 13.00 16.87 10.46
N ILE A 91 12.12 17.81 10.82
CA ILE A 91 10.67 17.67 10.68
C ILE A 91 10.29 17.50 9.21
N GLN A 92 10.86 18.31 8.31
CA GLN A 92 10.60 18.21 6.86
C GLN A 92 11.06 16.86 6.28
N LEU A 93 12.25 16.40 6.67
CA LEU A 93 12.75 15.07 6.25
C LEU A 93 11.88 13.93 6.79
N PHE A 94 11.36 14.09 8.01
CA PHE A 94 10.48 13.10 8.60
C PHE A 94 9.15 12.99 7.84
N TYR A 95 8.55 14.10 7.40
CA TYR A 95 7.38 14.07 6.52
C TYR A 95 7.64 13.30 5.22
N GLN A 96 8.79 13.50 4.59
CA GLN A 96 9.16 12.77 3.37
C GLN A 96 9.32 11.27 3.66
N THR A 97 9.94 10.93 4.80
CA THR A 97 10.11 9.54 5.23
C THR A 97 8.77 8.86 5.46
N ILE A 98 7.81 9.53 6.11
CA ILE A 98 6.44 9.03 6.33
C ILE A 98 5.77 8.68 4.99
N GLN A 99 5.84 9.59 4.02
CA GLN A 99 5.23 9.37 2.71
C GLN A 99 5.80 8.13 2.02
N GLN A 100 7.12 7.98 2.03
CA GLN A 100 7.80 6.84 1.41
C GLN A 100 7.49 5.53 2.15
N ASP A 101 7.51 5.53 3.48
CA ASP A 101 7.26 4.33 4.27
C ASP A 101 5.81 3.87 4.18
N LEU A 102 4.84 4.78 4.23
CA LEU A 102 3.43 4.43 4.05
C LEU A 102 3.19 3.81 2.66
N GLN A 103 3.81 4.34 1.61
CA GLN A 103 3.72 3.76 0.27
C GLN A 103 4.36 2.37 0.21
N ALA A 104 5.53 2.19 0.82
CA ALA A 104 6.21 0.89 0.88
C ALA A 104 5.37 -0.14 1.66
N LYS A 105 4.81 0.24 2.81
CA LYS A 105 3.93 -0.63 3.61
C LYS A 105 2.64 -0.98 2.91
N GLN A 106 2.05 -0.05 2.17
CA GLN A 106 0.88 -0.34 1.35
C GLN A 106 1.18 -1.43 0.31
N MET A 107 2.32 -1.35 -0.37
CA MET A 107 2.76 -2.38 -1.33
C MET A 107 3.06 -3.71 -0.63
N GLU A 108 3.75 -3.66 0.50
CA GLU A 108 4.08 -4.84 1.32
C GLU A 108 2.82 -5.59 1.76
N TYR A 109 1.84 -4.87 2.32
CA TYR A 109 0.60 -5.45 2.83
C TYR A 109 -0.35 -5.90 1.72
N MET A 110 -0.28 -5.28 0.53
CA MET A 110 -1.08 -5.67 -0.62
C MET A 110 -0.63 -7.00 -1.24
N GLN A 111 0.65 -7.35 -1.13
CA GLN A 111 1.22 -8.54 -1.77
C GLN A 111 0.53 -9.85 -1.34
N PRO A 112 0.37 -10.16 -0.05
CA PRO A 112 -0.34 -11.36 0.39
C PRO A 112 -1.81 -11.37 -0.02
N ILE A 113 -2.46 -10.20 -0.09
CA ILE A 113 -3.86 -10.07 -0.52
C ILE A 113 -4.00 -10.47 -1.98
N ARG A 114 -3.09 -9.97 -2.84
CA ARG A 114 -3.07 -10.36 -4.28
C ARG A 114 -2.85 -11.85 -4.46
N THR A 115 -1.95 -12.44 -3.69
CA THR A 115 -1.69 -13.89 -3.75
C THR A 115 -2.95 -14.67 -3.35
N ALA A 116 -3.57 -14.32 -2.22
CA ALA A 116 -4.80 -14.97 -1.76
C ALA A 116 -5.97 -14.84 -2.76
N LEU A 117 -6.10 -13.66 -3.38
CA LEU A 117 -7.09 -13.41 -4.43
C LEU A 117 -6.88 -14.33 -5.63
N LEU A 118 -5.65 -14.39 -6.15
CA LEU A 118 -5.32 -15.23 -7.31
C LEU A 118 -5.54 -16.71 -7.02
N ASP A 119 -5.16 -17.18 -5.83
CA ASP A 119 -5.38 -18.54 -5.38
C ASP A 119 -6.88 -18.88 -5.26
N ALA A 120 -7.69 -17.95 -4.75
CA ALA A 120 -9.13 -18.12 -4.66
C ALA A 120 -9.77 -18.19 -6.06
N ILE A 121 -9.40 -17.29 -6.95
CA ILE A 121 -9.89 -17.27 -8.34
C ILE A 121 -9.53 -18.60 -9.04
N LYS A 122 -8.27 -19.04 -8.90
CA LYS A 122 -7.78 -20.30 -9.47
C LYS A 122 -8.59 -21.51 -8.98
N LYS A 123 -8.77 -21.64 -7.66
CA LYS A 123 -9.55 -22.74 -7.06
C LYS A 123 -10.98 -22.77 -7.57
N VAL A 124 -11.64 -21.61 -7.67
CA VAL A 124 -13.02 -21.54 -8.19
C VAL A 124 -13.07 -21.87 -9.68
N ALA A 125 -12.11 -21.37 -10.46
CA ALA A 125 -12.02 -21.67 -11.90
C ALA A 125 -11.85 -23.18 -12.16
N GLU A 126 -10.93 -23.80 -11.43
CA GLU A 126 -10.71 -25.26 -11.51
C GLU A 126 -11.97 -26.04 -11.13
N SER A 127 -12.62 -25.67 -10.02
CA SER A 127 -13.86 -26.35 -9.57
C SER A 127 -15.01 -26.23 -10.56
N LYS A 128 -15.04 -25.14 -11.33
CA LYS A 128 -16.06 -24.87 -12.37
C LYS A 128 -15.66 -25.36 -13.76
N GLY A 129 -14.45 -25.92 -13.91
CA GLY A 129 -13.92 -26.38 -15.20
C GLY A 129 -13.68 -25.23 -16.19
N CYS A 130 -13.36 -24.04 -15.72
CA CYS A 130 -13.01 -22.92 -16.58
C CYS A 130 -11.60 -23.08 -17.12
N THR A 131 -11.43 -22.90 -18.44
CA THR A 131 -10.12 -22.90 -19.10
C THR A 131 -9.42 -21.56 -18.97
N TYR A 132 -10.19 -20.46 -18.99
CA TYR A 132 -9.71 -19.09 -18.83
C TYR A 132 -10.62 -18.31 -17.89
N VAL A 133 -10.03 -17.34 -17.21
CA VAL A 133 -10.77 -16.36 -16.40
C VAL A 133 -10.39 -14.97 -16.87
N MET A 134 -11.38 -14.17 -17.21
CA MET A 134 -11.23 -12.77 -17.64
C MET A 134 -11.55 -11.86 -16.46
N ASP A 135 -10.66 -10.92 -16.18
CA ASP A 135 -10.89 -9.90 -15.15
C ASP A 135 -11.54 -8.66 -15.75
N GLN A 136 -12.75 -8.35 -15.29
CA GLN A 136 -13.53 -7.20 -15.75
C GLN A 136 -13.11 -5.88 -15.11
N ALA A 137 -12.26 -5.90 -14.07
CA ALA A 137 -11.78 -4.69 -13.40
C ALA A 137 -10.92 -3.79 -14.32
N ASN A 138 -10.41 -4.36 -15.44
CA ASN A 138 -9.55 -3.67 -16.40
C ASN A 138 -10.23 -3.49 -17.78
N MET A 139 -11.52 -3.74 -17.89
CA MET A 139 -12.32 -3.46 -19.07
C MET A 139 -13.13 -2.19 -18.84
#